data_004faea00cfd6a71768fed80eda3ce8c
#
_entry.id   004faea00cfd6a71768fed80eda3ce8c
#
_cell.length_a   1.000
_cell.length_b   1.000
_cell.length_c   1.000
_cell.angle_alpha   90.00
_cell.angle_beta   90.00
_cell.angle_gamma   90.00
#
_symmetry.space_group_name_H-M   'P 1'
#
loop_
_entity.id
_entity.type
_entity.pdbx_description
1 polymer ?
#
loop_
_entity_poly.entity_id
_entity_poly.type
_entity_poly.pdbx_seq_one_letter_code
_entity_poly.pdbx_strand_id
1 'polypeptide(L)'
;MFVAALNIFGYTMREFVVDGGICLVAVGVGVVANVIGYQIMRRAAGDASIPKLADGLVAGLVGLLCFLLGLTLNDARENYIRAIQSATEEALQCRLMYQDFSVLAKLNDGEKSAKAQSLAVEYVQNVIDHEWPQLGESTPRLNEKAGILLTQMRLALNPTGGTFLSTRTWTGLGIVEHLRESRLRFAMEQSPSGFWIIIATLLAMSCALMGSVAPTKMRLVLIATFCLGIGIVCLLIDEYEKPYGGWIAIDAQSIFLPSEMSEAIAPK
;
A
#
# COMPACT_ATOMS: atom_id res chain seq x y z
N MET A 1 19.71 2.39 -22.34
CA MET A 1 20.35 2.36 -21.01
C MET A 1 19.39 2.76 -19.89
N PHE A 2 18.66 3.87 -19.98
CA PHE A 2 17.68 4.34 -18.97
C PHE A 2 16.48 3.37 -18.80
N VAL A 3 15.91 2.87 -19.89
CA VAL A 3 14.78 1.91 -19.88
C VAL A 3 15.19 0.54 -19.29
N ALA A 4 16.46 0.13 -19.50
CA ALA A 4 16.99 -1.10 -18.92
C ALA A 4 17.23 -0.96 -17.40
N ALA A 5 17.56 0.23 -16.90
CA ALA A 5 17.69 0.51 -15.48
C ALA A 5 16.31 0.51 -14.77
N LEU A 6 15.27 1.02 -15.43
CA LEU A 6 13.89 0.98 -14.93
C LEU A 6 13.36 -0.46 -14.79
N ASN A 7 13.65 -1.33 -15.75
CA ASN A 7 13.28 -2.75 -15.68
C ASN A 7 14.01 -3.52 -14.57
N ILE A 8 15.20 -3.09 -14.14
CA ILE A 8 15.94 -3.71 -13.02
C ILE A 8 15.22 -3.45 -11.69
N PHE A 9 14.45 -2.36 -11.58
CA PHE A 9 13.68 -1.99 -10.40
C PHE A 9 12.18 -2.36 -10.48
N GLY A 10 11.76 -3.11 -11.51
CA GLY A 10 10.35 -3.50 -11.68
C GLY A 10 9.41 -2.37 -12.11
N TYR A 11 9.96 -1.19 -12.41
CA TYR A 11 9.17 -0.02 -12.83
C TYR A 11 8.60 -0.18 -14.24
N THR A 12 7.29 -0.05 -14.37
CA THR A 12 6.69 0.22 -15.67
C THR A 12 6.87 1.70 -16.03
N MET A 13 7.01 2.02 -17.33
CA MET A 13 7.08 3.41 -17.79
C MET A 13 5.88 4.24 -17.36
N ARG A 14 4.73 3.61 -17.16
CA ARG A 14 3.49 4.26 -16.71
C ARG A 14 3.57 4.69 -15.24
N GLU A 15 4.07 3.84 -14.38
CA GLU A 15 4.30 4.14 -12.96
C GLU A 15 5.31 5.26 -12.80
N PHE A 16 6.45 5.20 -13.48
CA PHE A 16 7.45 6.27 -13.47
C PHE A 16 6.88 7.64 -13.90
N VAL A 17 5.99 7.66 -14.89
CA VAL A 17 5.34 8.90 -15.34
C VAL A 17 4.33 9.44 -14.31
N VAL A 18 3.57 8.55 -13.65
CA VAL A 18 2.61 8.94 -12.62
C VAL A 18 3.34 9.45 -11.37
N ASP A 19 4.37 8.74 -10.92
CA ASP A 19 5.14 9.06 -9.72
C ASP A 19 5.99 10.32 -9.90
N GLY A 20 6.64 10.44 -11.07
CA GLY A 20 7.30 11.66 -11.47
C GLY A 20 6.34 12.85 -11.58
N GLY A 21 5.08 12.59 -11.93
CA GLY A 21 4.00 13.56 -11.97
C GLY A 21 3.74 14.20 -10.61
N ILE A 22 3.68 13.43 -9.54
CA ILE A 22 3.48 13.94 -8.16
C ILE A 22 4.57 14.94 -7.79
N CYS A 23 5.83 14.59 -8.02
CA CYS A 23 6.97 15.47 -7.75
C CYS A 23 6.92 16.75 -8.58
N LEU A 24 6.59 16.64 -9.87
CA LEU A 24 6.46 17.79 -10.76
C LEU A 24 5.32 18.72 -10.37
N VAL A 25 4.19 18.16 -9.95
CA VAL A 25 3.04 18.92 -9.44
C VAL A 25 3.42 19.67 -8.16
N ALA A 26 4.10 19.01 -7.21
CA ALA A 26 4.56 19.66 -5.98
C ALA A 26 5.50 20.84 -6.27
N VAL A 27 6.47 20.67 -7.17
CA VAL A 27 7.36 21.74 -7.61
C VAL A 27 6.58 22.85 -8.31
N GLY A 28 5.69 22.53 -9.23
CA GLY A 28 4.86 23.47 -9.95
C GLY A 28 3.99 24.32 -9.02
N VAL A 29 3.27 23.68 -8.11
CA VAL A 29 2.44 24.36 -7.09
C VAL A 29 3.31 25.28 -6.23
N GLY A 30 4.48 24.82 -5.75
CA GLY A 30 5.35 25.62 -4.91
C GLY A 30 5.92 26.87 -5.62
N VAL A 31 6.39 26.69 -6.85
CA VAL A 31 6.93 27.82 -7.64
C VAL A 31 5.86 28.84 -7.99
N VAL A 32 4.68 28.37 -8.45
CA VAL A 32 3.54 29.25 -8.78
C VAL A 32 3.06 29.99 -7.53
N ALA A 33 2.89 29.28 -6.41
CA ALA A 33 2.47 29.87 -5.14
C ALA A 33 3.47 30.93 -4.66
N ASN A 34 4.79 30.70 -4.81
CA ASN A 34 5.81 31.67 -4.47
C ASN A 34 5.74 32.96 -5.32
N VAL A 35 5.57 32.81 -6.63
CA VAL A 35 5.44 33.97 -7.54
C VAL A 35 4.16 34.75 -7.24
N ILE A 36 3.03 34.08 -7.03
CA ILE A 36 1.77 34.74 -6.65
C ILE A 36 1.91 35.43 -5.30
N GLY A 37 2.50 34.78 -4.31
CA GLY A 37 2.76 35.33 -2.99
C GLY A 37 3.58 36.62 -3.08
N TYR A 38 4.65 36.62 -3.88
CA TYR A 38 5.45 37.80 -4.12
C TYR A 38 4.63 38.96 -4.74
N GLN A 39 3.81 38.66 -5.73
CA GLN A 39 2.95 39.70 -6.37
C GLN A 39 1.92 40.28 -5.39
N ILE A 40 1.30 39.43 -4.56
CA ILE A 40 0.31 39.89 -3.57
C ILE A 40 1.00 40.75 -2.51
N MET A 41 2.11 40.30 -1.98
CA MET A 41 2.86 41.02 -0.94
C MET A 41 3.40 42.37 -1.45
N ARG A 42 3.92 42.39 -2.67
CA ARG A 42 4.37 43.63 -3.32
C ARG A 42 3.23 44.64 -3.51
N ARG A 43 2.02 44.16 -3.84
CA ARG A 43 0.84 45.05 -3.98
C ARG A 43 0.34 45.57 -2.63
N ALA A 44 0.41 44.72 -1.59
CA ALA A 44 -0.11 45.08 -0.28
C ALA A 44 0.83 45.96 0.55
N ALA A 45 2.14 45.68 0.48
CA ALA A 45 3.15 46.32 1.33
C ALA A 45 3.90 47.49 0.62
N GLY A 46 3.74 47.65 -0.70
CA GLY A 46 4.56 48.58 -1.49
C GLY A 46 6.04 48.19 -1.43
N ASP A 47 6.92 49.22 -1.35
CA ASP A 47 8.39 48.98 -1.22
C ASP A 47 8.86 48.84 0.25
N ALA A 48 7.94 48.82 1.23
CA ALA A 48 8.26 48.64 2.62
C ALA A 48 8.84 47.20 2.88
N SER A 49 9.95 47.13 3.62
CA SER A 49 10.52 45.83 4.02
C SER A 49 9.53 45.06 4.88
N ILE A 50 9.13 43.86 4.38
CA ILE A 50 8.22 42.99 5.10
C ILE A 50 8.92 42.50 6.40
N PRO A 51 8.24 42.61 7.56
CA PRO A 51 8.88 42.40 8.85
C PRO A 51 9.33 40.93 9.05
N LYS A 52 10.35 40.77 9.89
CA LYS A 52 10.90 39.46 10.36
C LYS A 52 9.82 38.47 10.91
N LEU A 53 8.61 38.94 11.15
CA LEU A 53 7.45 38.15 11.55
C LEU A 53 7.10 37.08 10.49
N ALA A 54 7.34 37.39 9.21
CA ALA A 54 7.08 36.42 8.12
C ALA A 54 7.98 35.18 8.21
N ASP A 55 9.22 35.32 8.66
CA ASP A 55 10.16 34.21 8.77
C ASP A 55 9.71 33.20 9.86
N GLY A 56 9.20 33.69 10.99
CA GLY A 56 8.66 32.84 12.04
C GLY A 56 7.40 32.07 11.61
N LEU A 57 6.51 32.72 10.86
CA LEU A 57 5.31 32.08 10.31
C LEU A 57 5.67 31.01 9.28
N VAL A 58 6.62 31.29 8.39
CA VAL A 58 7.12 30.29 7.41
C VAL A 58 7.69 29.09 8.13
N ALA A 59 8.55 29.29 9.13
CA ALA A 59 9.14 28.20 9.90
C ALA A 59 8.06 27.36 10.61
N GLY A 60 7.04 28.01 11.18
CA GLY A 60 5.90 27.34 11.82
C GLY A 60 5.08 26.50 10.85
N LEU A 61 4.75 27.03 9.67
CA LEU A 61 3.98 26.31 8.63
C LEU A 61 4.80 25.14 8.04
N VAL A 62 6.07 25.34 7.76
CA VAL A 62 6.96 24.27 7.29
C VAL A 62 7.07 23.18 8.36
N GLY A 63 7.24 23.57 9.63
CA GLY A 63 7.26 22.63 10.75
C GLY A 63 5.97 21.80 10.86
N LEU A 64 4.80 22.46 10.74
CA LEU A 64 3.49 21.81 10.73
C LEU A 64 3.35 20.86 9.54
N LEU A 65 3.75 21.28 8.34
CA LEU A 65 3.72 20.44 7.14
C LEU A 65 4.59 19.20 7.31
N CYS A 66 5.84 19.36 7.76
CA CYS A 66 6.75 18.23 8.00
C CYS A 66 6.22 17.29 9.09
N PHE A 67 5.62 17.84 10.15
CA PHE A 67 5.01 17.05 11.21
C PHE A 67 3.85 16.21 10.68
N LEU A 68 2.92 16.80 9.93
CA LEU A 68 1.79 16.08 9.32
C LEU A 68 2.26 15.00 8.35
N LEU A 69 3.23 15.32 7.49
CA LEU A 69 3.81 14.33 6.57
C LEU A 69 4.47 13.18 7.33
N GLY A 70 5.18 13.47 8.42
CA GLY A 70 5.80 12.45 9.26
C GLY A 70 4.79 11.52 9.93
N LEU A 71 3.69 12.07 10.45
CA LEU A 71 2.59 11.27 11.02
C LEU A 71 1.97 10.36 9.95
N THR A 72 1.64 10.91 8.78
CA THR A 72 1.00 10.12 7.72
C THR A 72 1.91 9.05 7.16
N LEU A 73 3.19 9.37 6.98
CA LEU A 73 4.17 8.38 6.56
C LEU A 73 4.27 7.22 7.57
N ASN A 74 4.21 7.54 8.87
CA ASN A 74 4.20 6.51 9.91
C ASN A 74 2.94 5.65 9.85
N ASP A 75 1.76 6.25 9.69
CA ASP A 75 0.50 5.54 9.58
C ASP A 75 0.46 4.65 8.32
N ALA A 76 0.86 5.18 7.17
CA ALA A 76 0.95 4.41 5.92
C ALA A 76 1.92 3.23 6.04
N ARG A 77 3.10 3.45 6.66
CA ARG A 77 4.05 2.37 6.92
C ARG A 77 3.49 1.31 7.88
N GLU A 78 2.77 1.71 8.92
CA GLU A 78 2.15 0.78 9.86
C GLU A 78 1.09 -0.07 9.18
N ASN A 79 0.24 0.52 8.34
CA ASN A 79 -0.76 -0.19 7.55
C ASN A 79 -0.10 -1.18 6.57
N TYR A 80 0.99 -0.78 5.92
CA TYR A 80 1.78 -1.67 5.06
C TYR A 80 2.33 -2.88 5.83
N ILE A 81 2.89 -2.67 7.03
CA ILE A 81 3.39 -3.77 7.89
C ILE A 81 2.26 -4.71 8.31
N ARG A 82 1.10 -4.16 8.68
CA ARG A 82 -0.08 -4.97 9.02
C ARG A 82 -0.59 -5.78 7.83
N ALA A 83 -0.54 -5.23 6.61
CA ALA A 83 -0.88 -5.94 5.39
C ALA A 83 0.05 -7.14 5.15
N ILE A 84 1.38 -6.96 5.32
CA ILE A 84 2.36 -8.06 5.25
C ILE A 84 2.06 -9.13 6.31
N GLN A 85 1.83 -8.72 7.55
CA GLN A 85 1.56 -9.65 8.64
C GLN A 85 0.30 -10.46 8.37
N SER A 86 -0.80 -9.82 7.98
CA SER A 86 -2.05 -10.50 7.64
C SER A 86 -1.87 -11.51 6.51
N ALA A 87 -1.15 -11.16 5.45
CA ALA A 87 -0.87 -12.06 4.33
C ALA A 87 0.01 -13.24 4.75
N THR A 88 1.04 -12.98 5.56
CA THR A 88 1.96 -14.02 6.06
C THR A 88 1.24 -15.00 6.99
N GLU A 89 0.38 -14.49 7.87
CA GLU A 89 -0.42 -15.32 8.77
C GLU A 89 -1.45 -16.15 8.00
N GLU A 90 -2.10 -15.58 6.96
CA GLU A 90 -3.00 -16.31 6.08
C GLU A 90 -2.28 -17.48 5.39
N ALA A 91 -1.12 -17.22 4.82
CA ALA A 91 -0.29 -18.25 4.18
C ALA A 91 0.14 -19.36 5.16
N LEU A 92 0.56 -18.98 6.37
CA LEU A 92 0.90 -19.92 7.43
C LEU A 92 -0.29 -20.81 7.82
N GLN A 93 -1.49 -20.22 7.98
CA GLN A 93 -2.70 -20.98 8.30
C GLN A 93 -3.11 -21.92 7.16
N CYS A 94 -3.01 -21.48 5.91
CA CYS A 94 -3.26 -22.34 4.75
C CYS A 94 -2.30 -23.55 4.75
N ARG A 95 -1.02 -23.35 5.05
CA ARG A 95 -0.02 -24.41 5.15
C ARG A 95 -0.35 -25.38 6.28
N LEU A 96 -0.67 -24.89 7.48
CA LEU A 96 -1.04 -25.75 8.61
C LEU A 96 -2.29 -26.58 8.29
N MET A 97 -3.30 -25.98 7.66
CA MET A 97 -4.49 -26.70 7.23
C MET A 97 -4.17 -27.78 6.18
N TYR A 98 -3.31 -27.48 5.20
CA TYR A 98 -2.88 -28.46 4.21
C TYR A 98 -2.20 -29.67 4.86
N GLN A 99 -1.33 -29.45 5.86
CA GLN A 99 -0.69 -30.52 6.63
C GLN A 99 -1.73 -31.32 7.44
N ASP A 100 -2.66 -30.66 8.12
CA ASP A 100 -3.72 -31.32 8.90
C ASP A 100 -4.63 -32.16 7.99
N PHE A 101 -4.98 -31.70 6.79
CA PHE A 101 -5.73 -32.48 5.80
C PHE A 101 -4.97 -33.73 5.35
N SER A 102 -3.66 -33.62 5.14
CA SER A 102 -2.81 -34.75 4.79
C SER A 102 -2.79 -35.83 5.88
N VAL A 103 -2.83 -35.45 7.16
CA VAL A 103 -2.91 -36.37 8.29
C VAL A 103 -4.29 -36.98 8.39
N LEU A 104 -5.36 -36.19 8.27
CA LEU A 104 -6.74 -36.68 8.29
C LEU A 104 -7.03 -37.68 7.18
N ALA A 105 -6.50 -37.45 5.99
CA ALA A 105 -6.63 -38.35 4.84
C ALA A 105 -6.05 -39.74 5.11
N LYS A 106 -5.02 -39.83 5.97
CA LYS A 106 -4.40 -41.10 6.36
C LYS A 106 -5.14 -41.81 7.49
N LEU A 107 -5.92 -41.11 8.30
CA LEU A 107 -6.51 -41.68 9.54
C LEU A 107 -7.88 -42.29 9.32
N ASN A 108 -8.87 -41.68 8.73
CA ASN A 108 -10.23 -42.23 8.64
C ASN A 108 -11.15 -41.68 7.56
N ASP A 109 -10.91 -40.50 6.99
CA ASP A 109 -11.84 -39.80 6.09
C ASP A 109 -11.13 -39.46 4.76
N GLY A 110 -10.49 -40.47 4.16
CA GLY A 110 -9.55 -40.31 3.06
C GLY A 110 -10.07 -39.48 1.89
N GLU A 111 -11.31 -39.70 1.45
CA GLU A 111 -11.86 -39.00 0.30
C GLU A 111 -12.23 -37.53 0.58
N LYS A 112 -12.88 -37.25 1.72
CA LYS A 112 -13.28 -35.90 2.10
C LYS A 112 -12.07 -35.02 2.41
N SER A 113 -11.09 -35.57 3.12
CA SER A 113 -9.85 -34.86 3.47
C SER A 113 -8.98 -34.63 2.26
N ALA A 114 -8.89 -35.58 1.32
CA ALA A 114 -8.21 -35.39 0.05
C ALA A 114 -8.87 -34.30 -0.81
N LYS A 115 -10.21 -34.25 -0.82
CA LYS A 115 -10.96 -33.19 -1.48
C LYS A 115 -10.69 -31.82 -0.81
N ALA A 116 -10.71 -31.74 0.51
CA ALA A 116 -10.41 -30.49 1.23
C ALA A 116 -8.96 -30.05 0.97
N GLN A 117 -8.02 -30.98 0.89
CA GLN A 117 -6.62 -30.69 0.54
C GLN A 117 -6.47 -30.12 -0.87
N SER A 118 -7.16 -30.71 -1.86
CA SER A 118 -7.15 -30.18 -3.24
C SER A 118 -7.76 -28.78 -3.34
N LEU A 119 -8.85 -28.54 -2.60
CA LEU A 119 -9.48 -27.22 -2.52
C LEU A 119 -8.57 -26.17 -1.86
N ALA A 120 -7.77 -26.57 -0.86
CA ALA A 120 -6.79 -25.68 -0.24
C ALA A 120 -5.68 -25.25 -1.23
N VAL A 121 -5.20 -26.17 -2.05
CA VAL A 121 -4.24 -25.88 -3.14
C VAL A 121 -4.89 -24.95 -4.16
N GLU A 122 -6.11 -25.24 -4.60
CA GLU A 122 -6.84 -24.38 -5.56
C GLU A 122 -7.08 -22.97 -4.99
N TYR A 123 -7.36 -22.87 -3.67
CA TYR A 123 -7.51 -21.58 -3.00
C TYR A 123 -6.22 -20.76 -3.08
N VAL A 124 -5.07 -21.35 -2.71
CA VAL A 124 -3.78 -20.66 -2.75
C VAL A 124 -3.42 -20.24 -4.17
N GLN A 125 -3.62 -21.10 -5.16
CA GLN A 125 -3.41 -20.75 -6.58
C GLN A 125 -4.32 -19.59 -7.00
N ASN A 126 -5.59 -19.65 -6.63
CA ASN A 126 -6.54 -18.60 -6.97
C ASN A 126 -6.19 -17.25 -6.32
N VAL A 127 -5.67 -17.28 -5.09
CA VAL A 127 -5.16 -16.07 -4.41
C VAL A 127 -3.99 -15.48 -5.19
N ILE A 128 -3.00 -16.31 -5.55
CA ILE A 128 -1.79 -15.85 -6.25
C ILE A 128 -2.10 -15.33 -7.65
N ASP A 129 -2.87 -16.12 -8.43
CA ASP A 129 -3.03 -15.87 -9.86
C ASP A 129 -4.11 -14.83 -10.19
N HIS A 130 -5.12 -14.69 -9.32
CA HIS A 130 -6.29 -13.87 -9.62
C HIS A 130 -6.58 -12.80 -8.57
N GLU A 131 -6.59 -13.15 -7.28
CA GLU A 131 -6.96 -12.19 -6.24
C GLU A 131 -5.86 -11.17 -6.00
N TRP A 132 -4.60 -11.62 -5.92
CA TRP A 132 -3.47 -10.73 -5.65
C TRP A 132 -3.25 -9.65 -6.70
N PRO A 133 -3.22 -9.96 -8.01
CA PRO A 133 -3.09 -8.94 -9.04
C PRO A 133 -4.23 -7.91 -9.00
N GLN A 134 -5.44 -8.34 -8.67
CA GLN A 134 -6.61 -7.44 -8.58
C GLN A 134 -6.52 -6.48 -7.39
N LEU A 135 -5.85 -6.87 -6.29
CA LEU A 135 -5.63 -6.00 -5.14
C LEU A 135 -4.63 -4.87 -5.45
N GLY A 136 -3.71 -5.08 -6.39
CA GLY A 136 -2.78 -4.06 -6.87
C GLY A 136 -3.40 -3.04 -7.83
N GLU A 137 -4.65 -3.24 -8.28
CA GLU A 137 -5.34 -2.30 -9.13
C GLU A 137 -5.88 -1.09 -8.34
N SER A 138 -6.05 0.04 -9.00
CA SER A 138 -6.60 1.28 -8.40
C SER A 138 -8.02 1.14 -7.83
N THR A 139 -8.76 0.13 -8.30
CA THR A 139 -10.09 -0.25 -7.80
C THR A 139 -10.11 -1.74 -7.53
N PRO A 140 -9.68 -2.19 -6.33
CA PRO A 140 -9.64 -3.60 -5.99
C PRO A 140 -11.02 -4.25 -6.13
N ARG A 141 -11.06 -5.42 -6.80
CA ARG A 141 -12.29 -6.20 -6.93
C ARG A 141 -12.22 -7.41 -6.03
N LEU A 142 -13.34 -7.72 -5.39
CA LEU A 142 -13.45 -8.92 -4.57
C LEU A 142 -13.51 -10.16 -5.49
N ASN A 143 -12.60 -11.11 -5.26
CA ASN A 143 -12.64 -12.39 -5.97
C ASN A 143 -13.63 -13.33 -5.27
N GLU A 144 -14.84 -13.47 -5.86
CA GLU A 144 -15.87 -14.35 -5.33
C GLU A 144 -15.43 -15.83 -5.31
N LYS A 145 -14.59 -16.25 -6.26
CA LYS A 145 -14.13 -17.65 -6.35
C LYS A 145 -13.36 -18.08 -5.11
N ALA A 146 -12.51 -17.22 -4.55
CA ALA A 146 -11.76 -17.53 -3.34
C ALA A 146 -12.72 -17.76 -2.13
N GLY A 147 -13.78 -16.95 -2.00
CA GLY A 147 -14.81 -17.16 -0.98
C GLY A 147 -15.61 -18.46 -1.16
N ILE A 148 -15.93 -18.82 -2.42
CA ILE A 148 -16.60 -20.08 -2.75
C ILE A 148 -15.71 -21.27 -2.37
N LEU A 149 -14.42 -21.23 -2.64
CA LEU A 149 -13.48 -22.30 -2.29
C LEU A 149 -13.39 -22.51 -0.78
N LEU A 150 -13.34 -21.45 0.02
CA LEU A 150 -13.38 -21.55 1.48
C LEU A 150 -14.69 -22.17 1.97
N THR A 151 -15.82 -21.81 1.37
CA THR A 151 -17.13 -22.40 1.68
C THR A 151 -17.19 -23.89 1.31
N GLN A 152 -16.63 -24.27 0.17
CA GLN A 152 -16.55 -25.67 -0.25
C GLN A 152 -15.66 -26.51 0.67
N MET A 153 -14.51 -25.95 1.12
CA MET A 153 -13.68 -26.59 2.14
C MET A 153 -14.46 -26.82 3.43
N ARG A 154 -15.23 -25.82 3.88
CA ARG A 154 -16.09 -25.92 5.07
C ARG A 154 -17.14 -27.04 4.93
N LEU A 155 -17.77 -27.16 3.78
CA LEU A 155 -18.75 -28.23 3.51
C LEU A 155 -18.09 -29.62 3.44
N ALA A 156 -16.88 -29.72 2.88
CA ALA A 156 -16.14 -30.98 2.82
C ALA A 156 -15.72 -31.49 4.21
N LEU A 157 -15.44 -30.57 5.14
CA LEU A 157 -14.98 -30.88 6.49
C LEU A 157 -16.10 -31.20 7.50
N ASN A 158 -17.37 -31.15 7.11
CA ASN A 158 -18.54 -31.21 8.02
C ASN A 158 -18.24 -32.03 9.30
N PRO A 159 -18.29 -31.42 10.52
CA PRO A 159 -17.69 -31.95 11.75
C PRO A 159 -18.48 -33.08 12.40
N THR A 160 -19.11 -33.96 11.61
CA THR A 160 -19.88 -35.11 12.15
C THR A 160 -19.02 -36.15 12.87
N GLY A 161 -17.69 -35.99 12.91
CA GLY A 161 -16.74 -36.96 13.48
C GLY A 161 -15.93 -36.54 14.69
N GLY A 162 -16.16 -35.35 15.28
CA GLY A 162 -15.66 -34.97 16.64
C GLY A 162 -14.19 -35.19 17.01
N THR A 163 -13.28 -35.34 16.06
CA THR A 163 -11.85 -35.48 16.36
C THR A 163 -11.22 -34.12 16.63
N PHE A 164 -10.18 -34.08 17.49
CA PHE A 164 -9.43 -32.86 17.78
C PHE A 164 -8.90 -32.18 16.49
N LEU A 165 -8.43 -32.95 15.52
CA LEU A 165 -7.94 -32.46 14.25
C LEU A 165 -9.06 -31.83 13.40
N SER A 166 -10.25 -32.41 13.39
CA SER A 166 -11.38 -31.82 12.65
C SER A 166 -11.84 -30.50 13.24
N THR A 167 -11.80 -30.35 14.57
CA THR A 167 -12.09 -29.09 15.27
C THR A 167 -11.02 -28.03 14.98
N ARG A 168 -9.74 -28.44 15.00
CA ARG A 168 -8.61 -27.54 14.70
C ARG A 168 -8.68 -27.01 13.26
N THR A 169 -8.93 -27.86 12.29
CA THR A 169 -9.05 -27.46 10.87
C THR A 169 -10.27 -26.57 10.64
N TRP A 170 -11.38 -26.84 11.32
CA TRP A 170 -12.57 -25.98 11.26
C TRP A 170 -12.29 -24.57 11.80
N THR A 171 -11.61 -24.48 12.95
CA THR A 171 -11.18 -23.20 13.52
C THR A 171 -10.17 -22.51 12.61
N GLY A 172 -9.21 -23.26 12.06
CA GLY A 172 -8.21 -22.75 11.10
C GLY A 172 -8.85 -22.12 9.87
N LEU A 173 -9.92 -22.72 9.34
CA LEU A 173 -10.67 -22.17 8.21
C LEU A 173 -11.30 -20.80 8.55
N GLY A 174 -11.88 -20.67 9.74
CA GLY A 174 -12.40 -19.38 10.21
C GLY A 174 -11.31 -18.31 10.36
N ILE A 175 -10.11 -18.72 10.78
CA ILE A 175 -8.95 -17.83 10.86
C ILE A 175 -8.51 -17.38 9.45
N VAL A 176 -8.43 -18.28 8.47
CA VAL A 176 -8.10 -17.94 7.07
C VAL A 176 -9.12 -16.95 6.49
N GLU A 177 -10.42 -17.18 6.71
CA GLU A 177 -11.47 -16.25 6.28
C GLU A 177 -11.26 -14.86 6.87
N HIS A 178 -11.01 -14.77 8.17
CA HIS A 178 -10.77 -13.48 8.86
C HIS A 178 -9.50 -12.78 8.36
N LEU A 179 -8.42 -13.53 8.15
CA LEU A 179 -7.15 -12.98 7.65
C LEU A 179 -7.30 -12.50 6.19
N ARG A 180 -8.03 -13.25 5.35
CA ARG A 180 -8.38 -12.81 4.00
C ARG A 180 -9.18 -11.51 4.03
N GLU A 181 -10.21 -11.40 4.87
CA GLU A 181 -10.99 -10.16 5.01
C GLU A 181 -10.11 -8.99 5.47
N SER A 182 -9.19 -9.23 6.39
CA SER A 182 -8.22 -8.23 6.84
C SER A 182 -7.30 -7.78 5.72
N ARG A 183 -6.78 -8.71 4.91
CA ARG A 183 -5.96 -8.41 3.73
C ARG A 183 -6.73 -7.58 2.70
N LEU A 184 -7.97 -7.94 2.40
CA LEU A 184 -8.85 -7.21 1.48
C LEU A 184 -9.14 -5.80 2.01
N ARG A 185 -9.36 -5.65 3.32
CA ARG A 185 -9.58 -4.35 3.95
C ARG A 185 -8.35 -3.45 3.81
N PHE A 186 -7.14 -3.95 4.10
CA PHE A 186 -5.91 -3.17 3.95
C PHE A 186 -5.64 -2.76 2.50
N ALA A 187 -6.05 -3.57 1.51
CA ALA A 187 -5.97 -3.20 0.10
C ALA A 187 -6.91 -2.05 -0.29
N MET A 188 -8.03 -1.90 0.43
CA MET A 188 -9.05 -0.86 0.16
C MET A 188 -8.87 0.38 1.03
N GLU A 189 -8.06 0.31 2.09
CA GLU A 189 -7.85 1.40 3.04
C GLU A 189 -6.84 2.38 2.46
N GLN A 190 -7.35 3.52 1.98
CA GLN A 190 -6.57 4.62 1.44
C GLN A 190 -6.80 5.88 2.25
N SER A 191 -5.80 6.75 2.31
CA SER A 191 -5.94 8.04 2.97
C SER A 191 -7.09 8.87 2.35
N PRO A 192 -7.91 9.52 3.17
CA PRO A 192 -8.98 10.38 2.66
C PRO A 192 -8.43 11.45 1.72
N SER A 193 -9.09 11.66 0.59
CA SER A 193 -8.69 12.68 -0.41
C SER A 193 -8.55 14.10 0.19
N GLY A 194 -9.33 14.41 1.24
CA GLY A 194 -9.22 15.66 1.98
C GLY A 194 -7.84 15.90 2.61
N PHE A 195 -7.14 14.84 2.98
CA PHE A 195 -5.79 14.93 3.54
C PHE A 195 -4.78 15.48 2.52
N TRP A 196 -4.82 15.00 1.31
CA TRP A 196 -3.97 15.50 0.21
C TRP A 196 -4.23 16.98 -0.10
N ILE A 197 -5.49 17.44 0.01
CA ILE A 197 -5.84 18.84 -0.13
C ILE A 197 -5.20 19.68 0.98
N ILE A 198 -5.20 19.21 2.21
CA ILE A 198 -4.55 19.89 3.35
C ILE A 198 -3.05 20.04 3.11
N ILE A 199 -2.37 18.97 2.73
CA ILE A 199 -0.92 19.00 2.41
C ILE A 199 -0.63 20.00 1.30
N ALA A 200 -1.37 19.93 0.18
CA ALA A 200 -1.19 20.84 -0.95
C ALA A 200 -1.43 22.30 -0.54
N THR A 201 -2.43 22.57 0.30
CA THR A 201 -2.73 23.91 0.80
C THR A 201 -1.61 24.43 1.70
N LEU A 202 -1.13 23.62 2.65
CA LEU A 202 -0.02 24.00 3.54
C LEU A 202 1.28 24.23 2.76
N LEU A 203 1.56 23.40 1.75
CA LEU A 203 2.70 23.60 0.85
C LEU A 203 2.57 24.92 0.10
N ALA A 204 1.41 25.18 -0.52
CA ALA A 204 1.16 26.40 -1.25
C ALA A 204 1.26 27.65 -0.36
N MET A 205 0.68 27.60 0.86
CA MET A 205 0.79 28.70 1.83
C MET A 205 2.24 28.95 2.27
N SER A 206 3.00 27.90 2.56
CA SER A 206 4.40 28.01 2.93
C SER A 206 5.22 28.65 1.81
N CYS A 207 5.03 28.20 0.57
CA CYS A 207 5.74 28.74 -0.58
C CYS A 207 5.30 30.18 -0.92
N ALA A 208 4.02 30.53 -0.73
CA ALA A 208 3.53 31.89 -0.92
C ALA A 208 4.13 32.86 0.09
N LEU A 209 4.23 32.47 1.37
CA LEU A 209 4.88 33.29 2.39
C LEU A 209 6.40 33.42 2.15
N MET A 210 7.05 32.38 1.63
CA MET A 210 8.43 32.48 1.15
C MET A 210 8.58 33.51 0.02
N GLY A 211 7.50 33.87 -0.70
CA GLY A 211 7.43 34.92 -1.70
C GLY A 211 7.56 36.36 -1.15
N SER A 212 7.73 36.55 0.16
CA SER A 212 7.94 37.88 0.77
C SER A 212 9.18 38.65 0.23
N VAL A 213 10.11 37.96 -0.40
CA VAL A 213 11.34 38.52 -0.99
C VAL A 213 11.35 38.26 -2.50
N ALA A 214 11.94 39.16 -3.28
CA ALA A 214 12.00 39.06 -4.74
C ALA A 214 12.53 37.69 -5.22
N PRO A 215 11.92 37.06 -6.22
CA PRO A 215 12.30 35.74 -6.73
C PRO A 215 13.61 35.86 -7.53
N THR A 216 14.72 35.52 -6.89
CA THR A 216 16.01 35.33 -7.58
C THR A 216 16.10 33.90 -8.11
N LYS A 217 16.93 33.66 -9.15
CA LYS A 217 17.11 32.30 -9.71
C LYS A 217 17.54 31.30 -8.62
N MET A 218 18.46 31.69 -7.74
CA MET A 218 18.93 30.84 -6.64
C MET A 218 17.80 30.49 -5.67
N ARG A 219 16.95 31.46 -5.34
CA ARG A 219 15.80 31.23 -4.44
C ARG A 219 14.77 30.30 -5.04
N LEU A 220 14.47 30.43 -6.34
CA LEU A 220 13.57 29.52 -7.02
C LEU A 220 14.11 28.08 -7.04
N VAL A 221 15.42 27.90 -7.21
CA VAL A 221 16.05 26.59 -7.11
C VAL A 221 15.89 26.00 -5.70
N LEU A 222 16.11 26.79 -4.64
CA LEU A 222 15.92 26.32 -3.26
C LEU A 222 14.47 25.91 -2.98
N ILE A 223 13.50 26.70 -3.44
CA ILE A 223 12.06 26.36 -3.31
C ILE A 223 11.73 25.09 -4.10
N ALA A 224 12.21 24.97 -5.34
CA ALA A 224 12.00 23.79 -6.16
C ALA A 224 12.59 22.54 -5.49
N THR A 225 13.82 22.65 -4.90
CA THR A 225 14.44 21.54 -4.17
C THR A 225 13.65 21.16 -2.91
N PHE A 226 13.13 22.14 -2.17
CA PHE A 226 12.26 21.90 -1.01
C PHE A 226 10.95 21.19 -1.45
N CYS A 227 10.28 21.70 -2.48
CA CYS A 227 9.05 21.09 -3.00
C CYS A 227 9.28 19.69 -3.57
N LEU A 228 10.44 19.47 -4.20
CA LEU A 228 10.84 18.14 -4.67
C LEU A 228 10.99 17.18 -3.50
N GLY A 229 11.62 17.59 -2.40
CA GLY A 229 11.73 16.79 -1.19
C GLY A 229 10.37 16.40 -0.60
N ILE A 230 9.44 17.35 -0.53
CA ILE A 230 8.06 17.08 -0.11
C ILE A 230 7.37 16.11 -1.10
N GLY A 231 7.54 16.30 -2.40
CA GLY A 231 7.00 15.41 -3.44
C GLY A 231 7.49 13.97 -3.30
N ILE A 232 8.77 13.76 -2.99
CA ILE A 232 9.34 12.43 -2.73
C ILE A 232 8.69 11.77 -1.50
N VAL A 233 8.47 12.53 -0.42
CA VAL A 233 7.78 12.00 0.77
C VAL A 233 6.33 11.65 0.45
N CYS A 234 5.62 12.49 -0.31
CA CYS A 234 4.26 12.20 -0.76
C CYS A 234 4.20 10.92 -1.62
N LEU A 235 5.17 10.74 -2.52
CA LEU A 235 5.30 9.54 -3.34
C LEU A 235 5.53 8.30 -2.47
N LEU A 236 6.39 8.39 -1.46
CA LEU A 236 6.65 7.26 -0.56
C LEU A 236 5.40 6.90 0.27
N ILE A 237 4.58 7.89 0.66
CA ILE A 237 3.30 7.64 1.33
C ILE A 237 2.35 6.91 0.38
N ASP A 238 2.19 7.39 -0.86
CA ASP A 238 1.34 6.76 -1.88
C ASP A 238 1.73 5.30 -2.17
N GLU A 239 3.04 5.00 -2.18
CA GLU A 239 3.54 3.64 -2.33
C GLU A 239 3.23 2.73 -1.14
N TYR A 240 3.34 3.22 0.09
CA TYR A 240 2.95 2.45 1.27
C TYR A 240 1.43 2.23 1.39
N GLU A 241 0.62 3.11 0.78
CA GLU A 241 -0.83 2.94 0.71
C GLU A 241 -1.27 1.85 -0.28
N LYS A 242 -0.35 1.33 -1.12
CA LYS A 242 -0.60 0.29 -2.12
C LYS A 242 0.20 -0.98 -1.84
N PRO A 243 -0.06 -1.71 -0.74
CA PRO A 243 0.79 -2.83 -0.30
C PRO A 243 0.86 -3.97 -1.31
N TYR A 244 -0.12 -4.12 -2.20
CA TYR A 244 -0.20 -5.18 -3.21
C TYR A 244 0.09 -4.70 -4.63
N GLY A 245 0.36 -3.40 -4.82
CA GLY A 245 0.71 -2.77 -6.09
C GLY A 245 1.91 -1.84 -5.93
N GLY A 246 2.41 -1.27 -7.05
CA GLY A 246 3.56 -0.37 -7.00
C GLY A 246 4.91 -1.09 -6.89
N TRP A 247 5.95 -0.31 -6.58
CA TRP A 247 7.35 -0.80 -6.61
C TRP A 247 7.83 -1.40 -5.27
N ILE A 248 7.09 -1.16 -4.18
CA ILE A 248 7.32 -1.78 -2.86
C ILE A 248 6.33 -2.93 -2.64
N ALA A 249 5.63 -3.39 -3.69
CA ALA A 249 4.57 -4.39 -3.55
C ALA A 249 5.06 -5.69 -2.91
N ILE A 250 4.17 -6.27 -2.11
CA ILE A 250 4.39 -7.56 -1.47
C ILE A 250 4.23 -8.65 -2.52
N ASP A 251 5.24 -9.52 -2.68
CA ASP A 251 5.18 -10.63 -3.61
C ASP A 251 4.39 -11.82 -3.05
N ALA A 252 3.27 -12.17 -3.69
CA ALA A 252 2.43 -13.29 -3.32
C ALA A 252 3.17 -14.63 -3.34
N GLN A 253 4.04 -14.83 -4.34
CA GLN A 253 4.74 -16.10 -4.51
C GLN A 253 5.70 -16.37 -3.36
N SER A 254 6.40 -15.33 -2.90
CA SER A 254 7.33 -15.47 -1.78
C SER A 254 6.63 -15.83 -0.46
N ILE A 255 5.36 -15.44 -0.30
CA ILE A 255 4.59 -15.65 0.92
C ILE A 255 3.82 -16.98 0.89
N PHE A 256 3.10 -17.26 -0.20
CA PHE A 256 2.17 -18.40 -0.29
C PHE A 256 2.80 -19.69 -0.84
N LEU A 257 3.98 -19.63 -1.47
CA LEU A 257 4.67 -20.81 -2.02
C LEU A 257 5.93 -21.20 -1.23
N PRO A 258 5.81 -21.65 0.03
CA PRO A 258 6.90 -22.38 0.64
C PRO A 258 7.11 -23.71 -0.11
N SER A 259 8.33 -24.23 -0.11
CA SER A 259 8.80 -25.39 -0.90
C SER A 259 7.87 -26.61 -0.94
N GLU A 260 7.14 -26.88 0.16
CA GLU A 260 6.24 -28.04 0.28
C GLU A 260 4.94 -27.92 -0.54
N MET A 261 4.38 -26.71 -0.69
CA MET A 261 3.21 -26.46 -1.52
C MET A 261 3.60 -26.22 -3.00
N SER A 262 4.79 -25.74 -3.25
CA SER A 262 5.32 -25.53 -4.60
C SER A 262 5.38 -26.84 -5.40
N GLU A 263 5.72 -27.97 -4.78
CA GLU A 263 5.71 -29.30 -5.41
C GLU A 263 4.28 -29.78 -5.76
N ALA A 264 3.28 -29.39 -4.97
CA ALA A 264 1.87 -29.76 -5.22
C ALA A 264 1.22 -28.88 -6.31
N ILE A 265 1.78 -27.69 -6.56
CA ILE A 265 1.29 -26.70 -7.50
C ILE A 265 2.02 -26.79 -8.84
N ALA A 266 3.22 -27.38 -8.89
CA ALA A 266 3.96 -27.56 -10.14
C ALA A 266 3.13 -28.32 -11.18
N PRO A 267 2.96 -27.83 -12.40
CA PRO A 267 2.22 -28.52 -13.43
C PRO A 267 2.91 -29.87 -13.73
N LYS A 268 2.14 -30.95 -13.63
CA LYS A 268 2.55 -32.31 -14.02
C LYS A 268 2.63 -32.42 -15.54
#